data_6bb9191263d805412502ae205021d889
#
_entry.id   6bb9191263d805412502ae205021d889
#
_cell.length_a   1.000
_cell.length_b   1.000
_cell.length_c   1.000
_cell.angle_alpha   90.00
_cell.angle_beta   90.00
_cell.angle_gamma   90.00
#
_symmetry.space_group_name_H-M   'P 1'
#
loop_
_entity.id
_entity.type
_entity.pdbx_description
1 polymer ?
#
loop_
_entity_poly.entity_id
_entity_poly.type
_entity_poly.pdbx_seq_one_letter_code
_entity_poly.pdbx_strand_id
1 'polypeptide(L)'
;MYTLGIETSCDETAAAVLRDATVLSNIVSSQTKIHEKYGGVVPELASREHLKNLLPVVREALAQASVGVKQLDLVAATHAPGLIGALLVGVSAAKAIAFSGKIPFIGVHHGEAHILAAQIEHPDIGYPYIALLVSGGHTALYHVQEFGSYRMLGQTRDDAAGEAYDKVAKLLDLPYPGGPVIDRLAQEGSSSAIALPRGMQEGFDFSFSGLKTAVRTHVALFRSKDAGLDPKLNRKDVSASFQAAVVDTLVEKTVHAAKETGTKTIVIAGGVAANSSLRKRMREAAEKHGIRLVLPSMQYCIDNAAMVALTGYLHHKRGERSRLDLNPRPSMAL
;
A
#
# COMPACT_ATOMS: atom_id res chain seq x y z
N MET A 1 -22.55 5.16 -14.56
CA MET A 1 -22.06 6.26 -13.71
C MET A 1 -20.56 6.38 -13.88
N TYR A 2 -20.05 7.58 -14.23
CA TYR A 2 -18.62 7.83 -14.39
C TYR A 2 -18.05 8.44 -13.12
N THR A 3 -17.04 7.78 -12.54
CA THR A 3 -16.36 8.23 -11.32
C THR A 3 -14.92 8.58 -11.63
N LEU A 4 -14.49 9.79 -11.30
CA LEU A 4 -13.08 10.20 -11.30
C LEU A 4 -12.49 9.96 -9.92
N GLY A 5 -11.44 9.12 -9.84
CA GLY A 5 -10.61 8.95 -8.64
C GLY A 5 -9.33 9.77 -8.72
N ILE A 6 -8.89 10.31 -7.59
CA ILE A 6 -7.64 11.06 -7.45
C ILE A 6 -6.88 10.54 -6.23
N GLU A 7 -5.62 10.12 -6.43
CA GLU A 7 -4.70 9.68 -5.38
C GLU A 7 -3.45 10.56 -5.36
N THR A 8 -3.16 11.11 -4.17
CA THR A 8 -1.97 11.94 -3.92
C THR A 8 -1.47 11.82 -2.48
N SER A 9 -1.71 10.70 -1.80
CA SER A 9 -1.42 10.60 -0.35
C SER A 9 0.07 10.57 0.00
N CYS A 10 0.93 10.14 -0.94
CA CYS A 10 2.37 9.97 -0.69
C CYS A 10 3.21 10.49 -1.85
N ASP A 11 3.78 9.64 -2.68
CA ASP A 11 4.68 10.01 -3.78
C ASP A 11 4.19 9.52 -5.17
N GLU A 12 2.98 8.99 -5.28
CA GLU A 12 2.28 8.72 -6.53
C GLU A 12 1.20 9.77 -6.78
N THR A 13 1.27 10.44 -7.95
CA THR A 13 0.18 11.25 -8.47
C THR A 13 -0.64 10.38 -9.40
N ALA A 14 -1.87 10.04 -9.03
CA ALA A 14 -2.69 9.21 -9.91
C ALA A 14 -4.11 9.76 -10.13
N ALA A 15 -4.66 9.47 -11.31
CA ALA A 15 -6.06 9.67 -11.63
C ALA A 15 -6.61 8.47 -12.41
N ALA A 16 -7.85 8.11 -12.15
CA ALA A 16 -8.55 7.02 -12.81
C ALA A 16 -9.99 7.37 -13.12
N VAL A 17 -10.51 6.83 -14.19
CA VAL A 17 -11.94 6.92 -14.52
C VAL A 17 -12.54 5.53 -14.51
N LEU A 18 -13.61 5.38 -13.74
CA LEU A 18 -14.41 4.16 -13.74
C LEU A 18 -15.79 4.44 -14.36
N ARG A 19 -16.33 3.41 -15.03
CA ARG A 19 -17.75 3.33 -15.34
C ARG A 19 -18.37 2.25 -14.44
N ASP A 20 -19.14 2.70 -13.45
CA ASP A 20 -19.58 1.87 -12.32
C ASP A 20 -18.35 1.27 -11.61
N ALA A 21 -18.20 -0.05 -11.54
CA ALA A 21 -17.01 -0.71 -10.99
C ALA A 21 -15.95 -1.08 -12.04
N THR A 22 -16.16 -0.75 -13.32
CA THR A 22 -15.23 -1.09 -14.41
C THR A 22 -14.22 0.02 -14.62
N VAL A 23 -12.94 -0.30 -14.53
CA VAL A 23 -11.83 0.64 -14.78
C VAL A 23 -11.72 0.92 -16.29
N LEU A 24 -11.85 2.18 -16.69
CA LEU A 24 -11.65 2.66 -18.06
C LEU A 24 -10.23 3.21 -18.25
N SER A 25 -9.68 3.85 -17.22
CA SER A 25 -8.30 4.36 -17.20
C SER A 25 -7.76 4.37 -15.80
N ASN A 26 -6.44 4.23 -15.65
CA ASN A 26 -5.72 4.37 -14.38
C ASN A 26 -4.30 4.84 -14.69
N ILE A 27 -4.06 6.14 -14.55
CA ILE A 27 -2.79 6.79 -14.86
C ILE A 27 -2.06 7.06 -13.55
N VAL A 28 -0.81 6.63 -13.47
CA VAL A 28 0.06 6.82 -12.28
C VAL A 28 1.36 7.48 -12.70
N SER A 29 1.70 8.58 -12.05
CA SER A 29 2.98 9.29 -12.19
C SER A 29 3.73 9.18 -10.88
N SER A 30 4.74 8.28 -10.82
CA SER A 30 5.54 8.07 -9.61
C SER A 30 6.68 9.06 -9.51
N GLN A 31 6.95 9.50 -8.28
CA GLN A 31 8.02 10.41 -7.92
C GLN A 31 9.28 9.67 -7.40
N THR A 32 9.31 8.34 -7.47
CA THR A 32 10.41 7.49 -6.95
C THR A 32 11.79 8.03 -7.35
N LYS A 33 11.98 8.40 -8.64
CA LYS A 33 13.26 8.94 -9.14
C LYS A 33 13.70 10.24 -8.45
N ILE A 34 12.74 11.05 -7.99
CA ILE A 34 13.02 12.31 -7.30
C ILE A 34 13.50 12.02 -5.88
N HIS A 35 12.88 11.03 -5.22
CA HIS A 35 13.12 10.69 -3.84
C HIS A 35 14.30 9.73 -3.64
N GLU A 36 14.69 8.99 -4.67
CA GLU A 36 15.81 8.02 -4.64
C GLU A 36 17.10 8.62 -4.07
N LYS A 37 17.48 9.82 -4.51
CA LYS A 37 18.68 10.52 -4.04
C LYS A 37 18.67 10.92 -2.56
N TYR A 38 17.47 10.94 -1.93
CA TYR A 38 17.31 11.22 -0.50
C TYR A 38 17.16 9.93 0.32
N GLY A 39 17.01 8.79 -0.34
CA GLY A 39 16.80 7.49 0.30
C GLY A 39 15.44 7.35 1.00
N GLY A 40 14.42 8.07 0.52
CA GLY A 40 13.05 8.05 1.04
C GLY A 40 12.28 9.30 0.65
N VAL A 41 10.97 9.28 0.87
CA VAL A 41 10.07 10.37 0.50
C VAL A 41 10.35 11.65 1.31
N VAL A 42 10.47 12.78 0.61
CA VAL A 42 10.58 14.12 1.19
C VAL A 42 9.25 14.84 1.03
N PRO A 43 8.46 15.05 2.11
CA PRO A 43 7.06 15.49 2.03
C PRO A 43 6.84 16.79 1.27
N GLU A 44 7.73 17.77 1.43
CA GLU A 44 7.61 19.06 0.74
C GLU A 44 7.85 18.93 -0.77
N LEU A 45 8.82 18.10 -1.18
CA LEU A 45 9.08 17.84 -2.59
C LEU A 45 7.90 17.07 -3.21
N ALA A 46 7.35 16.08 -2.49
CA ALA A 46 6.19 15.33 -2.94
C ALA A 46 5.01 16.28 -3.23
N SER A 47 4.70 17.16 -2.29
CA SER A 47 3.60 18.14 -2.44
C SER A 47 3.78 19.05 -3.66
N ARG A 48 5.00 19.55 -3.90
CA ARG A 48 5.31 20.38 -5.06
C ARG A 48 5.20 19.63 -6.39
N GLU A 49 5.58 18.36 -6.40
CA GLU A 49 5.51 17.54 -7.60
C GLU A 49 4.07 17.17 -7.94
N HIS A 50 3.22 16.91 -6.94
CA HIS A 50 1.77 16.74 -7.16
C HIS A 50 1.13 17.96 -7.82
N LEU A 51 1.52 19.18 -7.42
CA LEU A 51 1.01 20.41 -8.05
C LEU A 51 1.32 20.50 -9.55
N LYS A 52 2.48 19.97 -9.98
CA LYS A 52 2.87 19.96 -11.39
C LYS A 52 2.15 18.87 -12.18
N ASN A 53 2.04 17.69 -11.58
CA ASN A 53 1.65 16.47 -12.30
C ASN A 53 0.14 16.22 -12.30
N LEU A 54 -0.62 16.73 -11.30
CA LEU A 54 -2.01 16.34 -11.10
C LEU A 54 -2.91 16.65 -12.30
N LEU A 55 -2.86 17.88 -12.82
CA LEU A 55 -3.72 18.25 -13.95
C LEU A 55 -3.36 17.51 -15.25
N PRO A 56 -2.08 17.34 -15.63
CA PRO A 56 -1.70 16.45 -16.72
C PRO A 56 -2.23 15.03 -16.56
N VAL A 57 -2.06 14.42 -15.39
CA VAL A 57 -2.50 13.05 -15.09
C VAL A 57 -4.02 12.91 -15.17
N VAL A 58 -4.77 13.87 -14.61
CA VAL A 58 -6.24 13.90 -14.72
C VAL A 58 -6.69 14.02 -16.19
N ARG A 59 -6.07 14.91 -16.97
CA ARG A 59 -6.40 15.06 -18.38
C ARG A 59 -6.15 13.79 -19.18
N GLU A 60 -5.03 13.12 -18.91
CA GLU A 60 -4.69 11.87 -19.57
C GLU A 60 -5.67 10.74 -19.19
N ALA A 61 -6.02 10.63 -17.92
CA ALA A 61 -7.01 9.64 -17.46
C ALA A 61 -8.38 9.84 -18.16
N LEU A 62 -8.85 11.07 -18.27
CA LEU A 62 -10.09 11.40 -18.96
C LEU A 62 -10.00 11.11 -20.48
N ALA A 63 -8.88 11.46 -21.10
CA ALA A 63 -8.65 11.21 -22.53
C ALA A 63 -8.62 9.71 -22.83
N GLN A 64 -7.87 8.92 -22.06
CA GLN A 64 -7.81 7.46 -22.22
C GLN A 64 -9.17 6.81 -22.03
N ALA A 65 -9.96 7.29 -21.07
CA ALA A 65 -11.32 6.82 -20.86
C ALA A 65 -12.32 7.30 -21.93
N SER A 66 -11.95 8.24 -22.77
CA SER A 66 -12.84 8.93 -23.72
C SER A 66 -14.03 9.61 -23.01
N VAL A 67 -13.80 10.18 -21.83
CA VAL A 67 -14.83 10.81 -20.97
C VAL A 67 -14.46 12.29 -20.77
N GLY A 68 -15.40 13.18 -21.03
CA GLY A 68 -15.24 14.61 -20.73
C GLY A 68 -15.62 14.93 -19.27
N VAL A 69 -15.05 16.00 -18.71
CA VAL A 69 -15.35 16.44 -17.33
C VAL A 69 -16.86 16.60 -17.07
N LYS A 70 -17.62 17.07 -18.10
CA LYS A 70 -19.07 17.26 -18.00
C LYS A 70 -19.88 15.95 -17.94
N GLN A 71 -19.26 14.82 -18.23
CA GLN A 71 -19.87 13.49 -18.20
C GLN A 71 -19.63 12.78 -16.85
N LEU A 72 -18.79 13.37 -15.99
CA LEU A 72 -18.56 12.80 -14.66
C LEU A 72 -19.79 12.94 -13.77
N ASP A 73 -20.07 11.87 -13.04
CA ASP A 73 -21.17 11.81 -12.07
C ASP A 73 -20.70 11.92 -10.63
N LEU A 74 -19.39 11.63 -10.38
CA LEU A 74 -18.78 11.62 -9.06
C LEU A 74 -17.28 11.93 -9.15
N VAL A 75 -16.76 12.65 -8.16
CA VAL A 75 -15.33 12.78 -7.92
C VAL A 75 -15.00 12.21 -6.54
N ALA A 76 -14.02 11.33 -6.48
CA ALA A 76 -13.48 10.75 -5.26
C ALA A 76 -12.00 11.12 -5.12
N ALA A 77 -11.54 11.46 -3.91
CA ALA A 77 -10.13 11.70 -3.66
C ALA A 77 -9.71 11.20 -2.29
N THR A 78 -8.50 10.71 -2.18
CA THR A 78 -7.92 10.34 -0.89
C THR A 78 -7.77 11.58 -0.03
N HIS A 79 -8.38 11.54 1.19
CA HIS A 79 -8.33 12.65 2.13
C HIS A 79 -7.59 12.29 3.43
N ALA A 80 -7.40 11.01 3.71
CA ALA A 80 -6.72 10.48 4.89
C ALA A 80 -6.38 8.97 4.74
N PRO A 81 -5.38 8.47 5.48
CA PRO A 81 -4.21 9.18 5.96
C PRO A 81 -3.21 9.48 4.83
N GLY A 82 -2.18 10.31 5.11
CA GLY A 82 -1.11 10.61 4.15
C GLY A 82 -0.35 11.89 4.45
N LEU A 83 0.54 12.29 3.57
CA LEU A 83 1.31 13.52 3.68
C LEU A 83 0.36 14.73 3.50
N ILE A 84 0.23 15.56 4.52
CA ILE A 84 -0.79 16.63 4.56
C ILE A 84 -0.75 17.56 3.34
N GLY A 85 0.44 17.98 2.90
CA GLY A 85 0.59 18.84 1.73
C GLY A 85 0.21 18.14 0.43
N ALA A 86 0.51 16.86 0.29
CA ALA A 86 0.16 16.03 -0.85
C ALA A 86 -1.37 15.80 -0.91
N LEU A 87 -1.98 15.41 0.21
CA LEU A 87 -3.44 15.28 0.33
C LEU A 87 -4.19 16.56 -0.01
N LEU A 88 -3.68 17.73 0.45
CA LEU A 88 -4.27 19.04 0.15
C LEU A 88 -4.36 19.29 -1.35
N VAL A 89 -3.36 18.91 -2.12
CA VAL A 89 -3.36 19.08 -3.58
C VAL A 89 -4.48 18.28 -4.24
N GLY A 90 -4.57 16.97 -3.94
CA GLY A 90 -5.59 16.09 -4.52
C GLY A 90 -7.01 16.47 -4.11
N VAL A 91 -7.23 16.69 -2.81
CA VAL A 91 -8.54 17.07 -2.27
C VAL A 91 -9.00 18.43 -2.82
N SER A 92 -8.11 19.42 -2.94
CA SER A 92 -8.48 20.74 -3.47
C SER A 92 -8.88 20.66 -4.95
N ALA A 93 -8.12 19.91 -5.75
CA ALA A 93 -8.44 19.71 -7.16
C ALA A 93 -9.77 18.94 -7.32
N ALA A 94 -9.99 17.87 -6.55
CA ALA A 94 -11.22 17.09 -6.58
C ALA A 94 -12.44 17.96 -6.24
N LYS A 95 -12.34 18.78 -5.19
CA LYS A 95 -13.40 19.72 -4.80
C LYS A 95 -13.67 20.77 -5.88
N ALA A 96 -12.64 21.32 -6.52
CA ALA A 96 -12.79 22.30 -7.58
C ALA A 96 -13.52 21.69 -8.79
N ILE A 97 -13.20 20.47 -9.18
CA ILE A 97 -13.87 19.74 -10.26
C ILE A 97 -15.34 19.46 -9.87
N ALA A 98 -15.57 18.95 -8.66
CA ALA A 98 -16.91 18.63 -8.18
C ALA A 98 -17.79 19.89 -8.08
N PHE A 99 -17.24 20.99 -7.56
CA PHE A 99 -17.95 22.28 -7.44
C PHE A 99 -18.33 22.84 -8.80
N SER A 100 -17.37 22.89 -9.75
CA SER A 100 -17.63 23.41 -11.09
C SER A 100 -18.63 22.57 -11.88
N GLY A 101 -18.58 21.24 -11.72
CA GLY A 101 -19.50 20.31 -12.37
C GLY A 101 -20.84 20.18 -11.66
N LYS A 102 -21.00 20.74 -10.45
CA LYS A 102 -22.17 20.53 -9.57
C LYS A 102 -22.45 19.05 -9.31
N ILE A 103 -21.40 18.24 -9.18
CA ILE A 103 -21.46 16.80 -8.96
C ILE A 103 -20.99 16.46 -7.55
N PRO A 104 -21.41 15.28 -7.00
CA PRO A 104 -20.97 14.84 -5.69
C PRO A 104 -19.45 14.70 -5.56
N PHE A 105 -18.96 14.91 -4.33
CA PHE A 105 -17.59 14.66 -3.91
C PHE A 105 -17.58 13.65 -2.78
N ILE A 106 -16.61 12.73 -2.78
CA ILE A 106 -16.35 11.80 -1.69
C ILE A 106 -14.86 11.81 -1.33
N GLY A 107 -14.56 12.09 -0.05
CA GLY A 107 -13.24 11.87 0.52
C GLY A 107 -13.09 10.40 0.90
N VAL A 108 -12.07 9.74 0.39
CA VAL A 108 -11.80 8.32 0.57
C VAL A 108 -10.67 8.12 1.58
N HIS A 109 -10.80 7.10 2.43
CA HIS A 109 -9.73 6.65 3.31
C HIS A 109 -8.76 5.76 2.52
N HIS A 110 -7.46 6.13 2.49
CA HIS A 110 -6.43 5.46 1.71
C HIS A 110 -6.30 3.95 2.03
N GLY A 111 -6.28 3.60 3.31
CA GLY A 111 -6.22 2.20 3.73
C GLY A 111 -7.45 1.39 3.32
N GLU A 112 -8.66 2.00 3.36
CA GLU A 112 -9.88 1.37 2.85
C GLU A 112 -9.78 1.12 1.34
N ALA A 113 -9.30 2.11 0.59
CA ALA A 113 -9.11 1.97 -0.85
C ALA A 113 -8.18 0.79 -1.19
N HIS A 114 -7.07 0.63 -0.47
CA HIS A 114 -6.20 -0.53 -0.64
C HIS A 114 -6.89 -1.85 -0.34
N ILE A 115 -7.64 -1.95 0.76
CA ILE A 115 -8.38 -3.18 1.13
C ILE A 115 -9.38 -3.57 0.04
N LEU A 116 -10.05 -2.58 -0.56
CA LEU A 116 -11.06 -2.78 -1.58
C LEU A 116 -10.48 -2.94 -3.00
N ALA A 117 -9.20 -2.60 -3.22
CA ALA A 117 -8.56 -2.67 -4.54
C ALA A 117 -8.67 -4.06 -5.19
N ALA A 118 -8.64 -5.12 -4.38
CA ALA A 118 -8.81 -6.48 -4.87
C ALA A 118 -10.18 -6.73 -5.54
N GLN A 119 -11.22 -5.98 -5.16
CA GLN A 119 -12.56 -6.12 -5.74
C GLN A 119 -12.65 -5.59 -7.19
N ILE A 120 -11.65 -4.82 -7.66
CA ILE A 120 -11.56 -4.40 -9.07
C ILE A 120 -11.50 -5.62 -10.00
N GLU A 121 -10.69 -6.62 -9.62
CA GLU A 121 -10.48 -7.83 -10.42
C GLU A 121 -11.29 -9.03 -9.91
N HIS A 122 -11.69 -8.98 -8.65
CA HIS A 122 -12.43 -10.04 -7.96
C HIS A 122 -13.71 -9.51 -7.32
N PRO A 123 -14.71 -9.08 -8.12
CA PRO A 123 -15.95 -8.52 -7.59
C PRO A 123 -16.78 -9.55 -6.81
N ASP A 124 -16.41 -10.83 -6.91
CA ASP A 124 -17.03 -11.96 -6.23
C ASP A 124 -16.47 -12.23 -4.81
N ILE A 125 -15.60 -11.36 -4.30
CA ILE A 125 -15.13 -11.46 -2.91
C ILE A 125 -16.32 -11.26 -1.97
N GLY A 126 -16.73 -12.37 -1.33
CA GLY A 126 -17.76 -12.32 -0.29
C GLY A 126 -17.20 -11.89 1.06
N TYR A 127 -18.05 -11.30 1.87
CA TYR A 127 -17.77 -11.00 3.27
C TYR A 127 -18.20 -12.17 4.17
N PRO A 128 -17.58 -12.37 5.35
CA PRO A 128 -16.39 -11.65 5.83
C PRO A 128 -15.08 -12.17 5.23
N TYR A 129 -14.02 -11.34 5.27
CA TYR A 129 -12.67 -11.76 4.93
C TYR A 129 -11.61 -11.11 5.85
N ILE A 130 -10.42 -11.71 5.92
CA ILE A 130 -9.24 -11.11 6.57
C ILE A 130 -8.50 -10.29 5.52
N ALA A 131 -8.24 -9.02 5.82
CA ALA A 131 -7.39 -8.17 4.99
C ALA A 131 -6.05 -7.94 5.69
N LEU A 132 -4.95 -8.31 5.04
CA LEU A 132 -3.60 -7.89 5.40
C LEU A 132 -3.27 -6.64 4.59
N LEU A 133 -3.32 -5.48 5.21
CA LEU A 133 -2.84 -4.22 4.64
C LEU A 133 -1.37 -4.07 4.97
N VAL A 134 -0.49 -4.14 3.95
CA VAL A 134 0.96 -4.11 4.12
C VAL A 134 1.63 -3.24 3.05
N SER A 135 2.15 -2.07 3.48
CA SER A 135 2.73 -1.05 2.61
C SER A 135 3.99 -0.42 3.23
N GLY A 136 4.50 0.63 2.62
CA GLY A 136 5.59 1.46 3.18
C GLY A 136 5.22 2.10 4.51
N GLY A 137 3.97 2.57 4.65
CA GLY A 137 3.50 3.28 5.84
C GLY A 137 2.61 2.46 6.78
N HIS A 138 2.08 1.33 6.34
CA HIS A 138 1.09 0.57 7.10
C HIS A 138 1.42 -0.92 7.16
N THR A 139 1.18 -1.52 8.32
CA THR A 139 1.10 -2.98 8.47
C THR A 139 0.01 -3.25 9.50
N ALA A 140 -1.12 -3.77 9.02
CA ALA A 140 -2.28 -4.03 9.87
C ALA A 140 -3.11 -5.21 9.34
N LEU A 141 -3.78 -5.91 10.26
CA LEU A 141 -4.76 -6.95 9.98
C LEU A 141 -6.15 -6.44 10.32
N TYR A 142 -7.06 -6.60 9.38
CA TYR A 142 -8.47 -6.28 9.55
C TYR A 142 -9.34 -7.51 9.33
N HIS A 143 -10.36 -7.66 10.16
CA HIS A 143 -11.51 -8.49 9.87
C HIS A 143 -12.57 -7.61 9.22
N VAL A 144 -12.73 -7.77 7.93
CA VAL A 144 -13.71 -7.03 7.12
C VAL A 144 -15.02 -7.80 7.14
N GLN A 145 -15.98 -7.32 7.92
CA GLN A 145 -17.26 -7.98 8.14
C GLN A 145 -18.26 -7.70 7.02
N GLU A 146 -18.23 -6.47 6.53
CA GLU A 146 -18.97 -5.97 5.36
C GLU A 146 -18.32 -4.68 4.88
N PHE A 147 -18.74 -4.15 3.74
CA PHE A 147 -18.27 -2.84 3.28
C PHE A 147 -18.60 -1.76 4.32
N GLY A 148 -17.58 -0.99 4.72
CA GLY A 148 -17.69 0.05 5.76
C GLY A 148 -17.59 -0.48 7.20
N SER A 149 -17.35 -1.78 7.40
CA SER A 149 -17.18 -2.38 8.73
C SER A 149 -15.86 -3.13 8.83
N TYR A 150 -14.84 -2.42 9.35
CA TYR A 150 -13.45 -2.88 9.45
C TYR A 150 -13.04 -3.01 10.91
N ARG A 151 -12.95 -4.23 11.43
CA ARG A 151 -12.44 -4.47 12.78
C ARG A 151 -10.93 -4.71 12.71
N MET A 152 -10.14 -3.77 13.19
CA MET A 152 -8.69 -3.96 13.34
C MET A 152 -8.43 -5.08 14.34
N LEU A 153 -7.67 -6.11 13.94
CA LEU A 153 -7.22 -7.20 14.80
C LEU A 153 -5.85 -6.90 15.40
N GLY A 154 -4.96 -6.30 14.63
CA GLY A 154 -3.63 -5.91 15.05
C GLY A 154 -2.95 -5.01 14.02
N GLN A 155 -1.92 -4.31 14.46
CA GLN A 155 -1.13 -3.41 13.63
C GLN A 155 0.33 -3.40 14.08
N THR A 156 1.20 -2.80 13.28
CA THR A 156 2.58 -2.61 13.72
C THR A 156 2.66 -1.66 14.90
N ARG A 157 3.55 -1.97 15.83
CA ARG A 157 3.85 -1.15 17.02
C ARG A 157 5.05 -0.23 16.81
N ASP A 158 5.73 -0.40 15.68
CA ASP A 158 6.92 0.37 15.32
C ASP A 158 7.01 0.57 13.80
N ASP A 159 8.09 0.16 13.14
CA ASP A 159 8.25 0.29 11.68
C ASP A 159 7.17 -0.53 10.94
N ALA A 160 6.62 0.01 9.86
CA ALA A 160 5.86 -0.79 8.90
C ALA A 160 6.78 -1.76 8.16
N ALA A 161 6.22 -2.86 7.62
CA ALA A 161 7.03 -3.86 6.91
C ALA A 161 7.79 -3.25 5.73
N GLY A 162 7.15 -2.44 4.89
CA GLY A 162 7.81 -1.79 3.76
C GLY A 162 8.91 -0.81 4.21
N GLU A 163 8.65 -0.04 5.26
CA GLU A 163 9.65 0.84 5.88
C GLU A 163 10.86 0.04 6.39
N ALA A 164 10.63 -1.16 6.96
CA ALA A 164 11.72 -2.04 7.40
C ALA A 164 12.55 -2.53 6.20
N TYR A 165 11.93 -2.85 5.06
CA TYR A 165 12.64 -3.16 3.81
C TYR A 165 13.52 -2.01 3.35
N ASP A 166 13.01 -0.78 3.31
CA ASP A 166 13.77 0.40 2.88
C ASP A 166 14.93 0.69 3.83
N LYS A 167 14.71 0.60 5.14
CA LYS A 167 15.76 0.79 6.15
C LYS A 167 16.84 -0.28 6.07
N VAL A 168 16.49 -1.55 5.83
CA VAL A 168 17.48 -2.63 5.66
C VAL A 168 18.22 -2.48 4.33
N ALA A 169 17.56 -2.10 3.25
CA ALA A 169 18.21 -1.79 1.98
C ALA A 169 19.30 -0.71 2.16
N LYS A 170 18.97 0.37 2.88
CA LYS A 170 19.92 1.42 3.22
C LYS A 170 21.11 0.92 4.06
N LEU A 171 20.89 0.00 5.01
CA LEU A 171 21.98 -0.63 5.76
C LEU A 171 22.92 -1.45 4.88
N LEU A 172 22.41 -2.01 3.79
CA LEU A 172 23.14 -2.82 2.82
C LEU A 172 23.74 -1.99 1.66
N ASP A 173 23.65 -0.67 1.71
CA ASP A 173 24.02 0.25 0.62
C ASP A 173 23.34 -0.13 -0.72
N LEU A 174 22.05 -0.47 -0.64
CA LEU A 174 21.19 -0.79 -1.79
C LEU A 174 20.33 0.43 -2.15
N PRO A 175 19.90 0.54 -3.41
CA PRO A 175 19.08 1.67 -3.86
C PRO A 175 17.67 1.66 -3.25
N TYR A 176 17.00 2.83 -3.31
CA TYR A 176 15.60 3.03 -2.99
C TYR A 176 14.73 2.91 -4.27
N PRO A 177 13.53 2.33 -4.20
CA PRO A 177 12.91 1.66 -3.03
C PRO A 177 13.54 0.29 -2.73
N GLY A 178 13.72 0.00 -1.45
CA GLY A 178 14.45 -1.19 -0.98
C GLY A 178 13.71 -2.50 -1.19
N GLY A 179 12.38 -2.49 -1.10
CA GLY A 179 11.55 -3.69 -1.20
C GLY A 179 11.84 -4.55 -2.44
N PRO A 180 11.71 -4.01 -3.66
CA PRO A 180 11.98 -4.76 -4.90
C PRO A 180 13.42 -5.24 -5.03
N VAL A 181 14.39 -4.47 -4.51
CA VAL A 181 15.81 -4.81 -4.57
C VAL A 181 16.13 -5.98 -3.64
N ILE A 182 15.64 -5.92 -2.39
CA ILE A 182 15.77 -7.02 -1.42
C ILE A 182 15.07 -8.28 -1.92
N ASP A 183 13.85 -8.16 -2.47
CA ASP A 183 13.11 -9.32 -3.00
C ASP A 183 13.89 -10.04 -4.10
N ARG A 184 14.52 -9.30 -5.02
CA ARG A 184 15.36 -9.87 -6.06
C ARG A 184 16.61 -10.54 -5.50
N LEU A 185 17.36 -9.87 -4.61
CA LEU A 185 18.58 -10.43 -4.02
C LEU A 185 18.29 -11.67 -3.17
N ALA A 186 17.16 -11.68 -2.45
CA ALA A 186 16.74 -12.79 -1.60
C ALA A 186 16.51 -14.10 -2.38
N GLN A 187 16.15 -14.02 -3.67
CA GLN A 187 15.98 -15.18 -4.51
C GLN A 187 17.28 -15.94 -4.78
N GLU A 188 18.42 -15.28 -4.62
CA GLU A 188 19.76 -15.82 -4.87
C GLU A 188 20.52 -16.15 -3.56
N GLY A 189 19.92 -15.88 -2.39
CA GLY A 189 20.51 -16.09 -1.08
C GLY A 189 19.87 -17.22 -0.29
N SER A 190 20.50 -17.59 0.81
CA SER A 190 20.00 -18.60 1.77
C SER A 190 19.20 -17.92 2.88
N SER A 191 17.92 -18.27 3.01
CA SER A 191 17.04 -17.74 4.06
C SER A 191 17.38 -18.22 5.47
N SER A 192 18.22 -19.25 5.61
CA SER A 192 18.69 -19.81 6.88
C SER A 192 20.14 -19.40 7.23
N ALA A 193 20.79 -18.57 6.40
CA ALA A 193 22.17 -18.17 6.62
C ALA A 193 22.39 -17.36 7.90
N ILE A 194 21.38 -16.56 8.29
CA ILE A 194 21.42 -15.73 9.48
C ILE A 194 20.15 -15.96 10.31
N ALA A 195 20.35 -16.35 11.57
CA ALA A 195 19.24 -16.51 12.52
C ALA A 195 18.74 -15.12 12.95
N LEU A 196 17.66 -14.64 12.31
CA LEU A 196 17.03 -13.38 12.63
C LEU A 196 15.75 -13.58 13.44
N PRO A 197 15.42 -12.68 14.39
CA PRO A 197 14.25 -12.82 15.23
C PRO A 197 12.95 -12.63 14.42
N ARG A 198 11.87 -13.29 14.87
CA ARG A 198 10.50 -13.01 14.46
C ARG A 198 9.85 -12.25 15.61
N GLY A 199 9.47 -10.99 15.34
CA GLY A 199 8.92 -10.12 16.38
C GLY A 199 7.52 -10.54 16.81
N MET A 200 7.19 -10.25 18.09
CA MET A 200 5.85 -10.39 18.69
C MET A 200 5.12 -11.68 18.30
N GLN A 201 5.45 -12.79 18.94
CA GLN A 201 4.84 -14.09 18.63
C GLN A 201 3.37 -14.19 19.07
N GLU A 202 2.99 -13.47 20.14
CA GLU A 202 1.63 -13.47 20.66
C GLU A 202 0.75 -12.38 20.02
N GLY A 203 -0.54 -12.68 19.91
CA GLY A 203 -1.55 -11.76 19.35
C GLY A 203 -1.34 -11.44 17.88
N PHE A 204 -2.00 -10.38 17.41
CA PHE A 204 -2.00 -9.98 15.99
C PHE A 204 -1.15 -8.75 15.68
N ASP A 205 -0.57 -8.10 16.66
CA ASP A 205 0.32 -6.96 16.44
C ASP A 205 1.64 -7.38 15.82
N PHE A 206 2.25 -6.45 15.09
CA PHE A 206 3.54 -6.64 14.43
C PHE A 206 4.62 -5.76 15.05
N SER A 207 5.88 -6.15 14.88
CA SER A 207 7.06 -5.32 15.19
C SER A 207 8.20 -5.73 14.28
N PHE A 208 8.84 -4.76 13.64
CA PHE A 208 9.97 -4.97 12.72
C PHE A 208 11.24 -4.21 13.13
N SER A 209 11.19 -3.31 14.11
CA SER A 209 12.37 -2.54 14.53
C SER A 209 13.40 -3.40 15.24
N GLY A 210 12.99 -4.45 15.96
CA GLY A 210 13.89 -5.46 16.52
C GLY A 210 14.64 -6.24 15.44
N LEU A 211 13.93 -6.63 14.38
CA LEU A 211 14.51 -7.31 13.21
C LEU A 211 15.53 -6.43 12.49
N LYS A 212 15.19 -5.16 12.23
CA LYS A 212 16.11 -4.16 11.65
C LYS A 212 17.37 -4.01 12.52
N THR A 213 17.21 -3.98 13.84
CA THR A 213 18.35 -3.86 14.78
C THR A 213 19.27 -5.08 14.71
N ALA A 214 18.70 -6.29 14.61
CA ALA A 214 19.48 -7.52 14.43
C ALA A 214 20.28 -7.51 13.12
N VAL A 215 19.65 -7.09 12.01
CA VAL A 215 20.36 -6.90 10.73
C VAL A 215 21.47 -5.86 10.86
N ARG A 216 21.19 -4.72 11.48
CA ARG A 216 22.20 -3.66 11.71
C ARG A 216 23.40 -4.19 12.50
N THR A 217 23.17 -4.97 13.55
CA THR A 217 24.25 -5.58 14.36
C THR A 217 25.09 -6.55 13.52
N HIS A 218 24.44 -7.39 12.71
CA HIS A 218 25.14 -8.29 11.81
C HIS A 218 25.99 -7.53 10.76
N VAL A 219 25.40 -6.55 10.10
CA VAL A 219 26.08 -5.72 9.09
C VAL A 219 27.25 -4.93 9.67
N ALA A 220 27.13 -4.49 10.95
CA ALA A 220 28.22 -3.75 11.62
C ALA A 220 29.51 -4.55 11.74
N LEU A 221 29.46 -5.89 11.76
CA LEU A 221 30.63 -6.77 11.77
C LEU A 221 31.45 -6.68 10.46
N PHE A 222 30.84 -6.19 9.39
CA PHE A 222 31.39 -6.09 8.05
C PHE A 222 31.50 -4.63 7.57
N ARG A 223 31.33 -3.63 8.43
CA ARG A 223 31.39 -2.22 8.05
C ARG A 223 32.63 -1.54 8.65
N SER A 224 33.47 -1.04 7.76
CA SER A 224 34.61 -0.15 8.14
C SER A 224 34.15 1.31 8.07
N LYS A 225 34.76 2.16 8.95
CA LYS A 225 34.48 3.61 8.93
C LYS A 225 34.98 4.28 7.63
N ASP A 226 36.09 3.79 7.07
CA ASP A 226 36.74 4.43 5.94
C ASP A 226 36.53 3.73 4.60
N ALA A 227 36.12 2.43 4.61
CA ALA A 227 35.99 1.60 3.41
C ALA A 227 34.57 1.13 3.09
N GLY A 228 33.55 1.56 3.86
CA GLY A 228 32.16 1.12 3.67
C GLY A 228 31.94 -0.34 4.06
N LEU A 229 31.07 -1.07 3.31
CA LEU A 229 30.77 -2.48 3.56
C LEU A 229 31.86 -3.39 2.96
N ASP A 230 32.35 -4.34 3.79
CA ASP A 230 33.30 -5.38 3.34
C ASP A 230 32.64 -6.23 2.23
N PRO A 231 33.32 -6.48 1.10
CA PRO A 231 32.84 -7.38 0.06
C PRO A 231 32.53 -8.82 0.53
N LYS A 232 33.05 -9.24 1.68
CA LYS A 232 32.75 -10.53 2.30
C LYS A 232 31.34 -10.62 2.85
N LEU A 233 30.67 -9.48 3.08
CA LEU A 233 29.25 -9.48 3.46
C LEU A 233 28.40 -10.03 2.32
N ASN A 234 27.81 -11.20 2.52
CA ASN A 234 26.88 -11.75 1.54
C ASN A 234 25.51 -11.05 1.64
N ARG A 235 25.34 -9.98 0.85
CA ARG A 235 24.09 -9.19 0.81
C ARG A 235 22.87 -10.04 0.40
N LYS A 236 23.06 -11.10 -0.41
CA LYS A 236 21.99 -12.00 -0.83
C LYS A 236 21.47 -12.80 0.36
N ASP A 237 22.36 -13.35 1.17
CA ASP A 237 21.99 -14.11 2.38
C ASP A 237 21.32 -13.23 3.43
N VAL A 238 21.84 -12.00 3.64
CA VAL A 238 21.20 -11.03 4.54
C VAL A 238 19.79 -10.71 4.05
N SER A 239 19.64 -10.42 2.75
CA SER A 239 18.34 -10.12 2.13
C SER A 239 17.36 -11.31 2.26
N ALA A 240 17.83 -12.53 1.99
CA ALA A 240 17.01 -13.74 2.07
C ALA A 240 16.56 -14.04 3.51
N SER A 241 17.50 -13.95 4.49
CA SER A 241 17.18 -14.18 5.90
C SER A 241 16.24 -13.12 6.47
N PHE A 242 16.44 -11.84 6.11
CA PHE A 242 15.57 -10.74 6.49
C PHE A 242 14.17 -10.91 5.91
N GLN A 243 14.07 -11.14 4.60
CA GLN A 243 12.78 -11.34 3.91
C GLN A 243 12.02 -12.53 4.50
N ALA A 244 12.70 -13.65 4.77
CA ALA A 244 12.08 -14.81 5.40
C ALA A 244 11.47 -14.44 6.76
N ALA A 245 12.19 -13.68 7.60
CA ALA A 245 11.68 -13.29 8.92
C ALA A 245 10.44 -12.38 8.82
N VAL A 246 10.43 -11.42 7.89
CA VAL A 246 9.24 -10.57 7.65
C VAL A 246 8.08 -11.39 7.14
N VAL A 247 8.31 -12.22 6.11
CA VAL A 247 7.25 -13.01 5.45
C VAL A 247 6.66 -14.04 6.40
N ASP A 248 7.49 -14.75 7.18
CA ASP A 248 7.01 -15.70 8.18
C ASP A 248 6.04 -15.01 9.16
N THR A 249 6.43 -13.86 9.72
CA THR A 249 5.60 -13.11 10.67
C THR A 249 4.26 -12.68 10.03
N LEU A 250 4.28 -12.17 8.79
CA LEU A 250 3.07 -11.73 8.09
C LEU A 250 2.13 -12.91 7.80
N VAL A 251 2.68 -14.03 7.29
CA VAL A 251 1.89 -15.22 6.92
C VAL A 251 1.28 -15.89 8.15
N GLU A 252 2.08 -16.16 9.18
CA GLU A 252 1.63 -16.83 10.40
C GLU A 252 0.47 -16.08 11.06
N LYS A 253 0.62 -14.76 11.26
CA LYS A 253 -0.42 -13.96 11.91
C LYS A 253 -1.69 -13.82 11.06
N THR A 254 -1.55 -13.69 9.73
CA THR A 254 -2.70 -13.58 8.84
C THR A 254 -3.51 -14.88 8.80
N VAL A 255 -2.84 -16.03 8.70
CA VAL A 255 -3.51 -17.34 8.74
C VAL A 255 -4.11 -17.62 10.11
N HIS A 256 -3.41 -17.23 11.19
CA HIS A 256 -3.96 -17.35 12.55
C HIS A 256 -5.24 -16.53 12.70
N ALA A 257 -5.25 -15.28 12.23
CA ALA A 257 -6.44 -14.43 12.24
C ALA A 257 -7.62 -15.04 11.47
N ALA A 258 -7.36 -15.64 10.31
CA ALA A 258 -8.40 -16.30 9.52
C ALA A 258 -8.98 -17.53 10.28
N LYS A 259 -8.13 -18.31 10.95
CA LYS A 259 -8.56 -19.46 11.74
C LYS A 259 -9.38 -19.05 12.97
N GLU A 260 -8.89 -18.06 13.72
CA GLU A 260 -9.53 -17.62 14.96
C GLU A 260 -10.90 -16.99 14.70
N THR A 261 -11.04 -16.25 13.58
CA THR A 261 -12.32 -15.66 13.18
C THR A 261 -13.23 -16.62 12.40
N GLY A 262 -12.76 -17.80 12.04
CA GLY A 262 -13.49 -18.74 11.18
C GLY A 262 -13.61 -18.29 9.72
N THR A 263 -12.88 -17.25 9.31
CA THR A 263 -12.95 -16.64 7.99
C THR A 263 -12.26 -17.51 6.94
N LYS A 264 -12.91 -17.67 5.77
CA LYS A 264 -12.42 -18.55 4.69
C LYS A 264 -11.75 -17.82 3.54
N THR A 265 -11.62 -16.50 3.63
CA THR A 265 -10.99 -15.68 2.58
C THR A 265 -9.95 -14.75 3.20
N ILE A 266 -8.77 -14.68 2.58
CA ILE A 266 -7.70 -13.73 2.88
C ILE A 266 -7.50 -12.84 1.66
N VAL A 267 -7.42 -11.53 1.88
CA VAL A 267 -7.04 -10.51 0.90
C VAL A 267 -5.73 -9.88 1.34
N ILE A 268 -4.75 -9.73 0.46
CA ILE A 268 -3.52 -8.98 0.75
C ILE A 268 -3.53 -7.69 -0.07
N ALA A 269 -3.28 -6.57 0.59
CA ALA A 269 -3.35 -5.24 0.01
C ALA A 269 -2.10 -4.39 0.35
N GLY A 270 -1.83 -3.37 -0.44
CA GLY A 270 -0.69 -2.46 -0.27
C GLY A 270 0.57 -2.92 -1.00
N GLY A 271 1.56 -2.02 -1.12
CA GLY A 271 2.74 -2.22 -1.98
C GLY A 271 3.58 -3.45 -1.66
N VAL A 272 3.67 -3.87 -0.38
CA VAL A 272 4.40 -5.10 0.01
C VAL A 272 3.66 -6.37 -0.45
N ALA A 273 2.36 -6.30 -0.79
CA ALA A 273 1.63 -7.39 -1.45
C ALA A 273 2.25 -7.79 -2.81
N ALA A 274 3.09 -6.95 -3.39
CA ALA A 274 3.87 -7.22 -4.60
C ALA A 274 5.06 -8.18 -4.35
N ASN A 275 5.51 -8.34 -3.10
CA ASN A 275 6.66 -9.18 -2.75
C ASN A 275 6.46 -10.64 -3.16
N SER A 276 7.41 -11.20 -3.91
CA SER A 276 7.28 -12.53 -4.51
C SER A 276 7.23 -13.65 -3.46
N SER A 277 8.04 -13.55 -2.41
CA SER A 277 8.08 -14.52 -1.32
C SER A 277 6.80 -14.49 -0.48
N LEU A 278 6.27 -13.29 -0.17
CA LEU A 278 5.00 -13.16 0.53
C LEU A 278 3.86 -13.81 -0.25
N ARG A 279 3.76 -13.53 -1.55
CA ARG A 279 2.72 -14.12 -2.42
C ARG A 279 2.82 -15.66 -2.47
N LYS A 280 4.04 -16.17 -2.60
CA LYS A 280 4.29 -17.62 -2.64
C LYS A 280 3.92 -18.28 -1.31
N ARG A 281 4.50 -17.81 -0.21
CA ARG A 281 4.31 -18.39 1.13
C ARG A 281 2.86 -18.28 1.61
N MET A 282 2.20 -17.16 1.32
CA MET A 282 0.78 -17.01 1.66
C MET A 282 -0.11 -17.96 0.86
N ARG A 283 0.21 -18.20 -0.42
CA ARG A 283 -0.53 -19.17 -1.23
C ARG A 283 -0.39 -20.59 -0.67
N GLU A 284 0.83 -21.03 -0.39
CA GLU A 284 1.11 -22.33 0.22
C GLU A 284 0.37 -22.50 1.56
N ALA A 285 0.39 -21.48 2.40
CA ALA A 285 -0.28 -21.51 3.69
C ALA A 285 -1.82 -21.49 3.56
N ALA A 286 -2.36 -20.71 2.65
CA ALA A 286 -3.80 -20.66 2.38
C ALA A 286 -4.32 -22.01 1.84
N GLU A 287 -3.64 -22.60 0.88
CA GLU A 287 -3.95 -23.94 0.33
C GLU A 287 -3.94 -25.01 1.41
N LYS A 288 -2.88 -25.04 2.25
CA LYS A 288 -2.76 -25.98 3.38
C LYS A 288 -3.94 -25.94 4.33
N HIS A 289 -4.60 -24.80 4.46
CA HIS A 289 -5.70 -24.58 5.41
C HIS A 289 -7.08 -24.45 4.76
N GLY A 290 -7.19 -24.68 3.44
CA GLY A 290 -8.44 -24.55 2.72
C GLY A 290 -9.03 -23.14 2.73
N ILE A 291 -8.15 -22.13 2.70
CA ILE A 291 -8.51 -20.70 2.70
C ILE A 291 -8.39 -20.15 1.28
N ARG A 292 -9.38 -19.44 0.80
CA ARG A 292 -9.31 -18.70 -0.47
C ARG A 292 -8.36 -17.52 -0.31
N LEU A 293 -7.30 -17.46 -1.11
CA LEU A 293 -6.40 -16.31 -1.17
C LEU A 293 -6.76 -15.42 -2.36
N VAL A 294 -6.94 -14.13 -2.12
CA VAL A 294 -7.14 -13.12 -3.16
C VAL A 294 -5.96 -12.16 -3.15
N LEU A 295 -5.30 -12.05 -4.29
CA LEU A 295 -4.14 -11.20 -4.51
C LEU A 295 -4.45 -10.30 -5.71
N PRO A 296 -4.53 -8.98 -5.54
CA PRO A 296 -4.67 -8.09 -6.68
C PRO A 296 -3.45 -8.17 -7.60
N SER A 297 -3.62 -7.83 -8.86
CA SER A 297 -2.51 -7.67 -9.80
C SER A 297 -1.57 -6.54 -9.32
N MET A 298 -0.33 -6.56 -9.80
CA MET A 298 0.72 -5.66 -9.34
C MET A 298 0.33 -4.18 -9.41
N GLN A 299 -0.40 -3.80 -10.46
CA GLN A 299 -0.84 -2.42 -10.68
C GLN A 299 -1.84 -1.91 -9.63
N TYR A 300 -2.55 -2.81 -8.93
CA TYR A 300 -3.51 -2.47 -7.87
C TYR A 300 -2.96 -2.72 -6.47
N CYS A 301 -1.74 -3.25 -6.34
CA CYS A 301 -1.05 -3.35 -5.06
C CYS A 301 -0.45 -2.01 -4.62
N ILE A 302 0.08 -1.22 -5.57
CA ILE A 302 0.68 0.10 -5.31
C ILE A 302 -0.39 1.20 -5.27
N ASP A 303 -0.01 2.39 -4.82
CA ASP A 303 -0.89 3.55 -4.81
C ASP A 303 -1.39 3.86 -6.22
N ASN A 304 -2.70 3.91 -6.37
CA ASN A 304 -3.36 4.12 -7.65
C ASN A 304 -4.74 4.76 -7.45
N ALA A 305 -5.26 5.41 -8.48
CA ALA A 305 -6.54 6.10 -8.37
C ALA A 305 -7.77 5.22 -8.67
N ALA A 306 -7.58 4.04 -9.28
CA ALA A 306 -8.70 3.13 -9.52
C ALA A 306 -9.28 2.61 -8.20
N MET A 307 -8.44 2.32 -7.20
CA MET A 307 -8.90 1.93 -5.86
C MET A 307 -9.70 3.05 -5.18
N VAL A 308 -9.28 4.30 -5.37
CA VAL A 308 -9.97 5.48 -4.83
C VAL A 308 -11.32 5.70 -5.51
N ALA A 309 -11.34 5.58 -6.84
CA ALA A 309 -12.58 5.70 -7.61
C ALA A 309 -13.59 4.60 -7.25
N LEU A 310 -13.13 3.34 -7.12
CA LEU A 310 -14.00 2.23 -6.71
C LEU A 310 -14.58 2.47 -5.32
N THR A 311 -13.74 2.81 -4.35
CA THR A 311 -14.18 3.08 -2.97
C THR A 311 -15.17 4.23 -2.92
N GLY A 312 -14.90 5.34 -3.62
CA GLY A 312 -15.83 6.46 -3.72
C GLY A 312 -17.16 6.06 -4.38
N TYR A 313 -17.12 5.26 -5.43
CA TYR A 313 -18.32 4.71 -6.07
C TYR A 313 -19.16 3.86 -5.09
N LEU A 314 -18.51 2.98 -4.31
CA LEU A 314 -19.20 2.14 -3.34
C LEU A 314 -19.85 2.96 -2.23
N HIS A 315 -19.17 3.96 -1.66
CA HIS A 315 -19.75 4.89 -0.70
C HIS A 315 -20.92 5.67 -1.29
N HIS A 316 -20.76 6.15 -2.54
CA HIS A 316 -21.85 6.86 -3.21
C HIS A 316 -23.10 5.99 -3.42
N LYS A 317 -22.92 4.70 -3.74
CA LYS A 317 -24.04 3.73 -3.87
C LYS A 317 -24.79 3.52 -2.56
N ARG A 318 -24.14 3.74 -1.40
CA ARG A 318 -24.80 3.75 -0.07
C ARG A 318 -25.48 5.08 0.26
N GLY A 319 -25.44 6.05 -0.65
CA GLY A 319 -26.01 7.38 -0.44
C GLY A 319 -25.08 8.35 0.29
N GLU A 320 -23.85 7.96 0.54
CA GLU A 320 -22.87 8.80 1.24
C GLU A 320 -22.33 9.90 0.32
N ARG A 321 -22.00 11.05 0.91
CA ARG A 321 -21.40 12.21 0.24
C ARG A 321 -20.58 13.01 1.23
N SER A 322 -19.46 13.56 0.77
CA SER A 322 -18.66 14.49 1.55
C SER A 322 -19.04 15.92 1.23
N ARG A 323 -18.98 16.78 2.25
CA ARG A 323 -19.16 18.21 2.06
C ARG A 323 -17.88 18.83 1.48
N LEU A 324 -17.99 19.96 0.82
CA LEU A 324 -16.83 20.66 0.26
C LEU A 324 -15.93 21.32 1.33
N ASP A 325 -16.36 21.34 2.59
CA ASP A 325 -15.54 21.78 3.73
C ASP A 325 -14.71 20.65 4.36
N LEU A 326 -14.81 19.39 3.84
CA LEU A 326 -13.98 18.28 4.29
C LEU A 326 -12.48 18.65 4.18
N ASN A 327 -11.75 18.50 5.27
CA ASN A 327 -10.31 18.74 5.30
C ASN A 327 -9.53 17.43 5.25
N PRO A 328 -8.38 17.39 4.57
CA PRO A 328 -7.49 16.25 4.63
C PRO A 328 -6.91 16.06 6.05
N ARG A 329 -6.62 14.81 6.40
CA ARG A 329 -6.06 14.43 7.70
C ARG A 329 -4.81 13.56 7.50
N PRO A 330 -3.66 13.92 8.09
CA PRO A 330 -2.44 13.14 7.95
C PRO A 330 -2.52 11.79 8.65
N SER A 331 -3.40 11.69 9.65
CA SER A 331 -3.65 10.45 10.42
C SER A 331 -5.16 10.29 10.65
N MET A 332 -5.66 9.10 10.39
CA MET A 332 -7.03 8.69 10.65
C MET A 332 -7.07 7.17 10.76
N ALA A 333 -7.75 6.64 11.77
CA ALA A 333 -8.04 5.21 11.84
C ALA A 333 -9.15 4.83 10.85
N LEU A 334 -9.10 3.62 10.35
CA LEU A 334 -10.15 3.02 9.53
C LEU A 334 -11.27 2.50 10.41
#